data_b40c2efe95e25f89841a38b33dc5599d
#
_entry.id   b40c2efe95e25f89841a38b33dc5599d
#
_cell.length_a   1.000
_cell.length_b   1.000
_cell.length_c   1.000
_cell.angle_alpha   90.00
_cell.angle_beta   90.00
_cell.angle_gamma   90.00
#
_symmetry.space_group_name_H-M   'P 1'
#
loop_
_entity.id
_entity.type
_entity.pdbx_description
1 polymer ?
#
loop_
_entity_poly.entity_id
_entity_poly.type
_entity_poly.pdbx_seq_one_letter_code
_entity_poly.pdbx_strand_id
1 'polypeptide(L)'
;MKHGRPRGLSRRDFLKVGGAGLAGAAFLGAAGCGGGEQGGGATEIYFTSAPDASGTTEKLIDMFNDKNKGKYKVIFRQGNSDTGQRFDKLRTQMQAGGEDLDVILGDVIWTAQLAESGWISDLSDRFTESQRKEFLPGSVEAITYKGKAFGMPWFTDTGLLYYRKDLLQESGFNGPPKTWDELKQMTRKVRENAGLKYGFVFQGAPYEGGVCDGMEFIWTHGGEVLDPNDPTKVLVDSPEAIAGLATERSMITERISPEAVTVYKEDESAGAFLNGDAVFLRNWPYVYALVGTSDYPELKPEQVGVSELPSADGEPGNGTVGDQPLYISSTAKDPDATWKFIQFLTAPEQQKIRAVEGAYLPTRTALYSDPEIQEKVPVVPLAQEALQHTRPRPVSPYYSDMSLEMAEQFNASLSGDISPEEAARTLKEQLERFIKEGQQT
;
A
#
# COMPACT_ATOMS: atom_id res chain seq x y z
N MET A 1 32.31 54.18 -2.08
CA MET A 1 31.98 53.42 -3.29
C MET A 1 30.56 52.89 -3.13
N LYS A 2 29.62 53.41 -3.95
CA LYS A 2 28.18 53.09 -3.84
C LYS A 2 27.89 51.87 -4.72
N HIS A 3 27.42 50.77 -4.18
CA HIS A 3 26.94 49.62 -4.95
C HIS A 3 25.42 49.78 -5.20
N GLY A 4 25.07 49.92 -6.48
CA GLY A 4 23.70 49.98 -6.96
C GLY A 4 23.07 48.60 -7.00
N ARG A 5 21.82 48.52 -6.52
CA ARG A 5 20.96 47.31 -6.62
C ARG A 5 20.40 47.24 -8.05
N PRO A 6 20.27 46.04 -8.67
CA PRO A 6 19.59 45.89 -9.94
C PRO A 6 18.07 46.06 -9.76
N ARG A 7 17.47 46.84 -10.65
CA ARG A 7 16.00 47.05 -10.74
C ARG A 7 15.33 45.81 -11.34
N GLY A 8 14.37 45.24 -10.65
CA GLY A 8 13.50 44.19 -11.17
C GLY A 8 12.56 44.72 -12.27
N LEU A 9 12.38 43.91 -13.31
CA LEU A 9 11.45 44.15 -14.41
C LEU A 9 10.00 44.12 -13.90
N SER A 10 9.20 45.14 -14.30
CA SER A 10 7.80 45.22 -13.91
C SER A 10 6.91 44.33 -14.81
N ARG A 11 5.78 43.87 -14.29
CA ARG A 11 4.79 43.07 -15.03
C ARG A 11 4.31 43.71 -16.34
N ARG A 12 4.49 44.99 -16.50
CA ARG A 12 4.09 45.75 -17.69
C ARG A 12 5.12 45.65 -18.85
N ASP A 13 6.36 45.32 -18.55
CA ASP A 13 7.41 45.17 -19.56
C ASP A 13 7.41 43.77 -20.21
N PHE A 14 6.86 42.77 -19.51
CA PHE A 14 6.69 41.41 -20.04
C PHE A 14 5.62 41.33 -21.16
N LEU A 15 4.59 42.15 -21.12
CA LEU A 15 3.51 42.17 -22.12
C LEU A 15 3.82 42.91 -23.42
N LYS A 16 4.94 43.61 -23.52
CA LYS A 16 5.32 44.34 -24.72
C LYS A 16 6.25 43.59 -25.69
N VAL A 17 6.72 42.41 -25.32
CA VAL A 17 7.62 41.60 -26.16
C VAL A 17 6.88 40.54 -26.98
N GLY A 18 5.58 40.31 -26.73
CA GLY A 18 4.76 39.25 -27.36
C GLY A 18 3.98 39.64 -28.64
N GLY A 19 4.25 40.78 -29.24
CA GLY A 19 3.42 41.28 -30.33
C GLY A 19 4.18 41.76 -31.57
N ALA A 20 4.86 40.87 -32.32
CA ALA A 20 5.22 41.16 -33.74
C ALA A 20 5.63 39.86 -34.45
N GLY A 21 4.81 39.34 -35.36
CA GLY A 21 5.24 38.24 -36.24
C GLY A 21 4.12 37.43 -36.89
N LEU A 22 3.15 38.06 -37.52
CA LEU A 22 2.24 37.42 -38.47
C LEU A 22 2.26 38.16 -39.80
N ALA A 23 2.97 37.62 -40.80
CA ALA A 23 2.67 37.89 -42.20
C ALA A 23 3.37 36.86 -43.12
N GLY A 24 2.57 36.00 -43.76
CA GLY A 24 2.68 35.67 -45.18
C GLY A 24 3.66 34.62 -45.65
N ALA A 25 3.16 33.47 -46.08
CA ALA A 25 3.39 32.97 -47.43
C ALA A 25 2.51 31.70 -47.68
N ALA A 26 1.52 31.86 -48.52
CA ALA A 26 0.85 30.76 -49.19
C ALA A 26 1.73 30.26 -50.34
N PHE A 27 2.05 28.95 -50.38
CA PHE A 27 2.52 28.29 -51.60
C PHE A 27 1.70 27.03 -51.83
N LEU A 28 0.90 27.04 -52.87
CA LEU A 28 0.30 25.89 -53.53
C LEU A 28 1.40 25.05 -54.18
N GLY A 29 1.45 23.78 -53.85
CA GLY A 29 2.35 22.80 -54.47
C GLY A 29 1.71 21.43 -54.52
N ALA A 30 1.47 20.99 -55.72
CA ALA A 30 0.71 19.87 -56.26
C ALA A 30 0.98 18.48 -55.65
N ALA A 31 -0.05 17.65 -55.85
CA ALA A 31 -0.17 16.22 -55.74
C ALA A 31 1.15 15.41 -55.92
N GLY A 32 1.41 14.57 -54.94
CA GLY A 32 2.27 13.41 -55.01
C GLY A 32 1.63 12.25 -54.23
N CYS A 33 0.97 11.37 -54.94
CA CYS A 33 0.62 10.06 -54.45
C CYS A 33 1.90 9.27 -54.19
N GLY A 34 2.30 9.19 -52.96
CA GLY A 34 3.32 8.27 -52.46
C GLY A 34 2.79 7.64 -51.18
N GLY A 35 2.55 6.36 -51.19
CA GLY A 35 2.21 5.59 -50.01
C GLY A 35 3.35 5.71 -48.99
N GLY A 36 3.23 6.67 -48.09
CA GLY A 36 4.08 6.78 -46.90
C GLY A 36 3.49 5.85 -45.85
N GLU A 37 4.23 4.80 -45.47
CA GLU A 37 4.06 4.16 -44.20
C GLU A 37 3.88 5.26 -43.15
N GLN A 38 2.70 5.35 -42.59
CA GLN A 38 2.51 6.09 -41.34
C GLN A 38 3.44 5.41 -40.34
N GLY A 39 4.60 6.01 -40.09
CA GLY A 39 5.45 5.69 -38.98
C GLY A 39 4.67 5.98 -37.69
N GLY A 40 3.75 5.11 -37.36
CA GLY A 40 3.03 5.12 -36.09
C GLY A 40 4.06 4.83 -35.01
N GLY A 41 4.35 5.82 -34.15
CA GLY A 41 5.08 5.59 -32.91
C GLY A 41 4.39 4.49 -32.12
N ALA A 42 5.13 3.83 -31.20
CA ALA A 42 4.53 2.83 -30.31
C ALA A 42 3.36 3.47 -29.53
N THR A 43 2.28 2.69 -29.34
CA THR A 43 1.17 3.09 -28.45
C THR A 43 1.71 3.26 -27.03
N GLU A 44 1.58 4.46 -26.47
CA GLU A 44 1.96 4.75 -25.11
C GLU A 44 0.89 4.29 -24.13
N ILE A 45 1.31 3.68 -23.02
CA ILE A 45 0.47 3.21 -21.92
C ILE A 45 0.98 3.88 -20.65
N TYR A 46 0.18 4.74 -20.04
CA TYR A 46 0.56 5.45 -18.82
C TYR A 46 0.20 4.63 -17.59
N PHE A 47 1.22 4.23 -16.83
CA PHE A 47 1.08 3.46 -15.60
C PHE A 47 1.45 4.29 -14.38
N THR A 48 0.53 4.42 -13.42
CA THR A 48 0.78 5.08 -12.13
C THR A 48 0.82 4.06 -11.01
N SER A 49 1.84 4.14 -10.16
CA SER A 49 2.07 3.24 -9.03
C SER A 49 2.74 3.98 -7.86
N ALA A 50 2.68 3.39 -6.66
CA ALA A 50 3.56 3.75 -5.55
C ALA A 50 5.03 3.51 -5.92
N PRO A 51 5.99 4.09 -5.16
CA PRO A 51 7.39 3.66 -5.21
C PRO A 51 7.52 2.17 -4.93
N ASP A 52 8.48 1.52 -5.55
CA ASP A 52 8.83 0.12 -5.31
C ASP A 52 10.28 0.02 -4.85
N ALA A 53 10.48 -0.21 -3.55
CA ALA A 53 11.81 -0.29 -2.94
C ALA A 53 12.65 -1.46 -3.49
N SER A 54 12.01 -2.49 -4.08
CA SER A 54 12.71 -3.63 -4.68
C SER A 54 13.19 -3.37 -6.11
N GLY A 55 12.66 -2.33 -6.80
CA GLY A 55 12.93 -2.05 -8.21
C GLY A 55 12.31 -3.05 -9.19
N THR A 56 11.51 -4.01 -8.71
CA THR A 56 10.91 -5.04 -9.59
C THR A 56 9.87 -4.47 -10.53
N THR A 57 9.19 -3.39 -10.15
CA THR A 57 8.20 -2.71 -11.01
C THR A 57 8.85 -2.16 -12.27
N GLU A 58 9.93 -1.40 -12.13
CA GLU A 58 10.69 -0.84 -13.26
C GLU A 58 11.28 -1.94 -14.14
N LYS A 59 11.83 -3.00 -13.53
CA LYS A 59 12.34 -4.18 -14.24
C LYS A 59 11.26 -4.81 -15.12
N LEU A 60 10.05 -5.00 -14.61
CA LEU A 60 8.94 -5.58 -15.39
C LEU A 60 8.47 -4.66 -16.51
N ILE A 61 8.46 -3.34 -16.27
CA ILE A 61 8.16 -2.36 -17.31
C ILE A 61 9.18 -2.44 -18.45
N ASP A 62 10.48 -2.49 -18.12
CA ASP A 62 11.54 -2.63 -19.12
C ASP A 62 11.41 -3.93 -19.91
N MET A 63 11.13 -5.06 -19.26
CA MET A 63 10.88 -6.35 -19.92
C MET A 63 9.68 -6.27 -20.88
N PHE A 64 8.59 -5.60 -20.49
CA PHE A 64 7.44 -5.42 -21.36
C PHE A 64 7.77 -4.53 -22.56
N ASN A 65 8.43 -3.40 -22.33
CA ASN A 65 8.84 -2.46 -23.37
C ASN A 65 9.78 -3.10 -24.38
N ASP A 66 10.77 -3.87 -23.95
CA ASP A 66 11.70 -4.58 -24.83
C ASP A 66 10.99 -5.64 -25.68
N LYS A 67 10.10 -6.43 -25.05
CA LYS A 67 9.31 -7.46 -25.75
C LYS A 67 8.35 -6.88 -26.80
N ASN A 68 7.91 -5.65 -26.60
CA ASN A 68 6.89 -4.99 -27.44
C ASN A 68 7.45 -3.78 -28.22
N LYS A 69 8.76 -3.70 -28.40
CA LYS A 69 9.44 -2.58 -29.05
C LYS A 69 8.79 -2.20 -30.39
N GLY A 70 8.48 -0.93 -30.57
CA GLY A 70 7.83 -0.39 -31.76
C GLY A 70 6.31 -0.57 -31.79
N LYS A 71 5.71 -1.35 -30.88
CA LYS A 71 4.28 -1.57 -30.81
C LYS A 71 3.63 -0.93 -29.58
N TYR A 72 4.18 -1.16 -28.39
CA TYR A 72 3.72 -0.60 -27.12
C TYR A 72 4.90 -0.02 -26.35
N LYS A 73 4.63 1.01 -25.57
CA LYS A 73 5.60 1.62 -24.65
C LYS A 73 4.89 2.05 -23.38
N VAL A 74 5.26 1.47 -22.26
CA VAL A 74 4.78 1.89 -20.93
C VAL A 74 5.57 3.11 -20.48
N ILE A 75 4.84 4.16 -20.08
CA ILE A 75 5.37 5.38 -19.46
C ILE A 75 5.01 5.32 -17.98
N PHE A 76 6.02 5.12 -17.15
CA PHE A 76 5.84 5.03 -15.70
C PHE A 76 5.69 6.39 -15.05
N ARG A 77 4.71 6.52 -14.17
CA ARG A 77 4.41 7.71 -13.37
C ARG A 77 4.42 7.33 -11.90
N GLN A 78 5.58 7.47 -11.26
CA GLN A 78 5.68 7.20 -9.83
C GLN A 78 4.85 8.20 -9.02
N GLY A 79 4.01 7.68 -8.14
CA GLY A 79 3.18 8.43 -7.19
C GLY A 79 3.84 8.60 -5.83
N ASN A 80 3.06 9.07 -4.86
CA ASN A 80 3.46 9.15 -3.45
C ASN A 80 3.43 7.76 -2.81
N SER A 81 4.23 7.51 -1.78
CA SER A 81 4.14 6.30 -0.94
C SER A 81 2.85 6.28 -0.10
N ASP A 82 2.38 7.44 0.33
CA ASP A 82 1.14 7.62 1.10
C ASP A 82 -0.11 7.32 0.26
N THR A 83 -0.87 6.32 0.67
CA THR A 83 -2.06 5.83 -0.04
C THR A 83 -3.16 6.89 -0.12
N GLY A 84 -3.40 7.67 0.94
CA GLY A 84 -4.38 8.75 0.95
C GLY A 84 -4.03 9.87 -0.03
N GLN A 85 -2.77 10.32 -0.03
CA GLN A 85 -2.28 11.34 -0.97
C GLN A 85 -2.30 10.84 -2.42
N ARG A 86 -2.03 9.55 -2.67
CA ARG A 86 -2.19 8.96 -4.01
C ARG A 86 -3.64 8.99 -4.46
N PHE A 87 -4.56 8.63 -3.57
CA PHE A 87 -5.99 8.66 -3.87
C PHE A 87 -6.48 10.07 -4.20
N ASP A 88 -6.11 11.07 -3.41
CA ASP A 88 -6.49 12.48 -3.62
C ASP A 88 -5.97 13.02 -4.95
N LYS A 89 -4.73 12.66 -5.31
CA LYS A 89 -4.15 13.01 -6.61
C LYS A 89 -4.92 12.33 -7.74
N LEU A 90 -5.21 11.03 -7.60
CA LEU A 90 -5.99 10.27 -8.58
C LEU A 90 -7.38 10.88 -8.77
N ARG A 91 -8.09 11.16 -7.67
CA ARG A 91 -9.39 11.83 -7.68
C ARG A 91 -9.34 13.14 -8.45
N THR A 92 -8.35 13.99 -8.16
CA THR A 92 -8.15 15.27 -8.86
C THR A 92 -7.90 15.09 -10.36
N GLN A 93 -7.07 14.11 -10.74
CA GLN A 93 -6.80 13.81 -12.15
C GLN A 93 -8.03 13.29 -12.87
N MET A 94 -8.82 12.40 -12.27
CA MET A 94 -10.06 11.87 -12.86
C MET A 94 -11.11 12.96 -13.04
N GLN A 95 -11.28 13.85 -12.05
CA GLN A 95 -12.17 15.01 -12.15
C GLN A 95 -11.74 16.01 -13.25
N ALA A 96 -10.45 16.08 -13.55
CA ALA A 96 -9.90 16.91 -14.64
C ALA A 96 -9.93 16.23 -16.02
N GLY A 97 -10.51 15.03 -16.15
CA GLY A 97 -10.63 14.29 -17.41
C GLY A 97 -9.70 13.10 -17.58
N GLY A 98 -8.83 12.81 -16.60
CA GLY A 98 -8.02 11.59 -16.55
C GLY A 98 -6.98 11.45 -17.66
N GLU A 99 -6.43 12.56 -18.18
CA GLU A 99 -5.39 12.50 -19.22
C GLU A 99 -4.14 11.75 -18.74
N ASP A 100 -3.52 10.96 -19.65
CA ASP A 100 -2.31 10.18 -19.39
C ASP A 100 -2.43 9.25 -18.16
N LEU A 101 -3.57 8.57 -18.05
CA LEU A 101 -3.89 7.64 -17.00
C LEU A 101 -4.58 6.41 -17.59
N ASP A 102 -3.83 5.33 -17.81
CA ASP A 102 -4.35 4.08 -18.42
C ASP A 102 -4.40 2.95 -17.40
N VAL A 103 -3.27 2.67 -16.72
CA VAL A 103 -3.17 1.66 -15.64
C VAL A 103 -2.95 2.35 -14.31
N ILE A 104 -3.75 1.96 -13.34
CA ILE A 104 -3.67 2.47 -11.96
C ILE A 104 -3.34 1.31 -11.04
N LEU A 105 -2.21 1.38 -10.32
CA LEU A 105 -2.03 0.56 -9.13
C LEU A 105 -2.91 1.13 -8.02
N GLY A 106 -3.89 0.33 -7.60
CA GLY A 106 -4.77 0.70 -6.52
C GLY A 106 -4.38 0.10 -5.17
N ASP A 107 -5.21 0.41 -4.20
CA ASP A 107 -5.32 -0.28 -2.94
C ASP A 107 -6.70 -0.94 -2.88
N VAL A 108 -6.83 -2.07 -2.18
CA VAL A 108 -8.11 -2.80 -2.03
C VAL A 108 -9.27 -1.90 -1.60
N ILE A 109 -8.98 -0.91 -0.75
CA ILE A 109 -9.97 0.04 -0.22
C ILE A 109 -10.57 0.97 -1.28
N TRP A 110 -9.96 1.09 -2.46
CA TRP A 110 -10.41 2.02 -3.51
C TRP A 110 -11.43 1.39 -4.47
N THR A 111 -11.51 0.06 -4.54
CA THR A 111 -12.34 -0.64 -5.55
C THR A 111 -13.78 -0.13 -5.56
N ALA A 112 -14.44 -0.10 -4.40
CA ALA A 112 -15.84 0.33 -4.30
C ALA A 112 -16.03 1.79 -4.73
N GLN A 113 -15.17 2.68 -4.25
CA GLN A 113 -15.26 4.12 -4.50
C GLN A 113 -14.96 4.48 -5.96
N LEU A 114 -13.93 3.88 -6.56
CA LEU A 114 -13.57 4.11 -7.96
C LEU A 114 -14.62 3.55 -8.91
N ALA A 115 -15.17 2.35 -8.60
CA ALA A 115 -16.22 1.73 -9.40
C ALA A 115 -17.54 2.52 -9.33
N GLU A 116 -17.94 2.98 -8.14
CA GLU A 116 -19.14 3.79 -7.97
C GLU A 116 -19.04 5.14 -8.69
N SER A 117 -17.85 5.75 -8.69
CA SER A 117 -17.55 6.99 -9.42
C SER A 117 -17.46 6.81 -10.94
N GLY A 118 -17.45 5.56 -11.45
CA GLY A 118 -17.26 5.27 -12.88
C GLY A 118 -15.86 5.61 -13.40
N TRP A 119 -14.85 5.62 -12.52
CA TRP A 119 -13.46 5.99 -12.87
C TRP A 119 -12.60 4.81 -13.32
N ILE A 120 -13.06 3.60 -13.08
CA ILE A 120 -12.39 2.35 -13.53
C ILE A 120 -13.35 1.48 -14.35
N SER A 121 -12.78 0.72 -15.27
CA SER A 121 -13.54 -0.11 -16.21
C SER A 121 -13.98 -1.43 -15.57
N ASP A 122 -15.20 -1.89 -15.91
CA ASP A 122 -15.66 -3.25 -15.64
C ASP A 122 -14.83 -4.24 -16.48
N LEU A 123 -14.14 -5.15 -15.83
CA LEU A 123 -13.28 -6.16 -16.43
C LEU A 123 -13.91 -7.56 -16.46
N SER A 124 -15.19 -7.71 -16.11
CA SER A 124 -15.85 -9.01 -15.96
C SER A 124 -15.77 -9.87 -17.24
N ASP A 125 -15.84 -9.25 -18.41
CA ASP A 125 -15.72 -9.94 -19.71
C ASP A 125 -14.26 -10.27 -20.07
N ARG A 126 -13.28 -9.54 -19.52
CA ARG A 126 -11.84 -9.72 -19.76
C ARG A 126 -11.20 -10.67 -18.76
N PHE A 127 -11.61 -10.60 -17.51
CA PHE A 127 -11.17 -11.44 -16.41
C PHE A 127 -12.29 -12.41 -16.03
N THR A 128 -12.40 -13.49 -16.81
CA THR A 128 -13.46 -14.46 -16.72
C THR A 128 -13.46 -15.24 -15.40
N GLU A 129 -14.60 -15.80 -15.03
CA GLU A 129 -14.73 -16.63 -13.82
C GLU A 129 -13.75 -17.81 -13.78
N SER A 130 -13.45 -18.40 -14.94
CA SER A 130 -12.44 -19.47 -15.03
C SER A 130 -11.03 -18.97 -14.67
N GLN A 131 -10.65 -17.78 -15.13
CA GLN A 131 -9.35 -17.18 -14.82
C GLN A 131 -9.26 -16.76 -13.34
N ARG A 132 -10.36 -16.29 -12.74
CA ARG A 132 -10.41 -15.90 -11.32
C ARG A 132 -10.06 -17.06 -10.38
N LYS A 133 -10.37 -18.30 -10.75
CA LYS A 133 -10.04 -19.51 -9.96
C LYS A 133 -8.53 -19.78 -9.84
N GLU A 134 -7.70 -19.13 -10.66
CA GLU A 134 -6.24 -19.23 -10.56
C GLU A 134 -5.65 -18.33 -9.47
N PHE A 135 -6.46 -17.43 -8.93
CA PHE A 135 -6.05 -16.43 -7.94
C PHE A 135 -6.59 -16.74 -6.55
N LEU A 136 -5.97 -16.15 -5.53
CA LEU A 136 -6.45 -16.23 -4.15
C LEU A 136 -7.89 -15.70 -4.07
N PRO A 137 -8.81 -16.41 -3.42
CA PRO A 137 -10.21 -15.98 -3.33
C PRO A 137 -10.37 -14.59 -2.73
N GLY A 138 -9.63 -14.24 -1.66
CA GLY A 138 -9.66 -12.92 -1.03
C GLY A 138 -9.23 -11.81 -2.00
N SER A 139 -8.19 -12.04 -2.82
CA SER A 139 -7.74 -11.05 -3.81
C SER A 139 -8.75 -10.87 -4.96
N VAL A 140 -9.52 -11.90 -5.29
CA VAL A 140 -10.63 -11.79 -6.26
C VAL A 140 -11.81 -11.04 -5.64
N GLU A 141 -12.10 -11.26 -4.37
CA GLU A 141 -13.12 -10.50 -3.63
C GLU A 141 -12.76 -9.02 -3.54
N ALA A 142 -11.50 -8.70 -3.25
CA ALA A 142 -10.97 -7.34 -3.15
C ALA A 142 -11.20 -6.47 -4.41
N ILE A 143 -11.25 -7.08 -5.60
CA ILE A 143 -11.50 -6.38 -6.87
C ILE A 143 -12.96 -6.48 -7.33
N THR A 144 -13.83 -7.09 -6.53
CA THR A 144 -15.23 -7.33 -6.88
C THR A 144 -16.14 -6.33 -6.17
N TYR A 145 -16.94 -5.61 -6.93
CA TYR A 145 -17.94 -4.68 -6.40
C TYR A 145 -19.27 -4.87 -7.12
N LYS A 146 -20.37 -5.01 -6.35
CA LYS A 146 -21.73 -5.28 -6.90
C LYS A 146 -21.76 -6.44 -7.91
N GLY A 147 -20.98 -7.50 -7.64
CA GLY A 147 -20.90 -8.71 -8.47
C GLY A 147 -20.05 -8.60 -9.75
N LYS A 148 -19.39 -7.47 -9.97
CA LYS A 148 -18.54 -7.20 -11.13
C LYS A 148 -17.07 -7.09 -10.71
N ALA A 149 -16.15 -7.55 -11.57
CA ALA A 149 -14.72 -7.39 -11.38
C ALA A 149 -14.23 -6.09 -12.01
N PHE A 150 -13.60 -5.24 -11.23
CA PHE A 150 -13.08 -3.94 -11.67
C PHE A 150 -11.56 -3.89 -11.79
N GLY A 151 -10.85 -4.89 -11.32
CA GLY A 151 -9.39 -4.94 -11.35
C GLY A 151 -8.85 -6.32 -11.66
N MET A 152 -7.53 -6.41 -11.70
CA MET A 152 -6.77 -7.66 -11.78
C MET A 152 -5.86 -7.75 -10.56
N PRO A 153 -5.91 -8.81 -9.74
CA PRO A 153 -5.04 -8.95 -8.58
C PRO A 153 -3.57 -9.01 -9.00
N TRP A 154 -2.72 -8.17 -8.44
CA TRP A 154 -1.30 -8.14 -8.79
C TRP A 154 -0.42 -8.73 -7.70
N PHE A 155 -0.47 -8.17 -6.49
CA PHE A 155 0.13 -8.75 -5.31
C PHE A 155 -0.76 -8.50 -4.11
N THR A 156 -0.59 -9.31 -3.08
CA THR A 156 -1.27 -9.18 -1.80
C THR A 156 -0.26 -8.97 -0.70
N ASP A 157 -0.70 -8.44 0.42
CA ASP A 157 0.12 -8.25 1.62
C ASP A 157 -0.71 -8.54 2.88
N THR A 158 0.02 -8.75 3.98
CA THR A 158 -0.55 -8.83 5.33
C THR A 158 0.43 -8.22 6.33
N GLY A 159 -0.08 -7.66 7.42
CA GLY A 159 0.75 -7.23 8.53
C GLY A 159 1.47 -8.41 9.17
N LEU A 160 2.78 -8.31 9.33
CA LEU A 160 3.63 -9.35 9.91
C LEU A 160 4.52 -8.78 11.02
N LEU A 161 4.90 -9.63 11.98
CA LEU A 161 5.88 -9.33 13.00
C LEU A 161 7.26 -9.83 12.58
N TYR A 162 8.19 -8.91 12.36
CA TYR A 162 9.61 -9.18 12.22
C TYR A 162 10.28 -9.15 13.58
N TYR A 163 11.26 -10.02 13.81
CA TYR A 163 11.97 -10.06 15.08
C TYR A 163 13.44 -10.44 14.95
N ARG A 164 14.28 -10.00 15.86
CA ARG A 164 15.68 -10.37 15.99
C ARG A 164 15.78 -11.77 16.59
N LYS A 165 15.76 -12.78 15.70
CA LYS A 165 15.80 -14.20 16.06
C LYS A 165 17.06 -14.54 16.87
N ASP A 166 18.19 -14.00 16.49
CA ASP A 166 19.47 -14.15 17.18
C ASP A 166 19.38 -13.65 18.63
N LEU A 167 18.91 -12.43 18.84
CA LEU A 167 18.85 -11.83 20.17
C LEU A 167 17.80 -12.45 21.09
N LEU A 168 16.67 -12.92 20.51
CA LEU A 168 15.70 -13.71 21.26
C LEU A 168 16.32 -14.99 21.81
N GLN A 169 17.04 -15.75 20.95
CA GLN A 169 17.73 -16.98 21.33
C GLN A 169 18.80 -16.73 22.38
N GLU A 170 19.64 -15.70 22.22
CA GLU A 170 20.65 -15.28 23.21
C GLU A 170 20.03 -14.89 24.54
N SER A 171 18.79 -14.37 24.53
CA SER A 171 18.04 -14.00 25.74
C SER A 171 17.23 -15.16 26.34
N GLY A 172 17.34 -16.37 25.77
CA GLY A 172 16.71 -17.60 26.27
C GLY A 172 15.28 -17.86 25.78
N PHE A 173 14.85 -17.17 24.72
CA PHE A 173 13.55 -17.40 24.09
C PHE A 173 13.68 -18.33 22.88
N ASN A 174 12.72 -19.26 22.71
CA ASN A 174 12.75 -20.27 21.65
C ASN A 174 11.96 -19.89 20.38
N GLY A 175 11.30 -18.73 20.38
CA GLY A 175 10.46 -18.29 19.25
C GLY A 175 9.91 -16.88 19.47
N PRO A 176 9.08 -16.40 18.52
CA PRO A 176 8.43 -15.10 18.62
C PRO A 176 7.38 -15.06 19.73
N PRO A 177 6.99 -13.86 20.19
CA PRO A 177 5.90 -13.69 21.15
C PRO A 177 4.55 -14.09 20.51
N LYS A 178 3.70 -14.75 21.30
CA LYS A 178 2.33 -15.05 20.92
C LYS A 178 1.33 -14.02 21.41
N THR A 179 1.69 -13.34 22.52
CA THR A 179 0.84 -12.28 23.09
C THR A 179 1.56 -10.95 23.12
N TRP A 180 0.79 -9.85 23.17
CA TRP A 180 1.34 -8.50 23.36
C TRP A 180 2.13 -8.38 24.68
N ASP A 181 1.71 -9.08 25.71
CA ASP A 181 2.43 -9.10 27.00
C ASP A 181 3.75 -9.86 26.88
N GLU A 182 3.80 -10.98 26.14
CA GLU A 182 5.06 -11.66 25.83
C GLU A 182 6.00 -10.77 25.04
N LEU A 183 5.50 -10.03 24.02
CA LEU A 183 6.30 -9.09 23.25
C LEU A 183 6.94 -8.04 24.17
N LYS A 184 6.17 -7.47 25.09
CA LYS A 184 6.68 -6.49 26.06
C LYS A 184 7.74 -7.11 26.99
N GLN A 185 7.49 -8.33 27.49
CA GLN A 185 8.43 -9.05 28.34
C GLN A 185 9.73 -9.37 27.61
N MET A 186 9.64 -9.92 26.40
CA MET A 186 10.81 -10.24 25.57
C MET A 186 11.60 -8.99 25.23
N THR A 187 10.92 -7.90 24.87
CA THR A 187 11.54 -6.60 24.61
C THR A 187 12.41 -6.15 25.79
N ARG A 188 11.86 -6.14 27.01
CA ARG A 188 12.60 -5.70 28.20
C ARG A 188 13.85 -6.53 28.40
N LYS A 189 13.71 -7.86 28.28
CA LYS A 189 14.84 -8.78 28.50
C LYS A 189 15.92 -8.66 27.42
N VAL A 190 15.54 -8.58 26.14
CA VAL A 190 16.49 -8.41 25.04
C VAL A 190 17.21 -7.06 25.14
N ARG A 191 16.50 -5.98 25.42
CA ARG A 191 17.13 -4.66 25.59
C ARG A 191 18.09 -4.60 26.76
N GLU A 192 17.77 -5.27 27.87
CA GLU A 192 18.68 -5.40 29.03
C GLU A 192 19.98 -6.12 28.63
N ASN A 193 19.90 -7.20 27.84
CA ASN A 193 21.03 -8.02 27.45
C ASN A 193 21.88 -7.41 26.32
N ALA A 194 21.23 -6.88 25.28
CA ALA A 194 21.87 -6.44 24.05
C ALA A 194 22.01 -4.90 23.93
N GLY A 195 21.39 -4.12 24.82
CA GLY A 195 21.49 -2.68 24.82
C GLY A 195 20.79 -2.00 23.63
N LEU A 196 19.80 -2.64 23.00
CA LEU A 196 19.11 -2.07 21.86
C LEU A 196 18.35 -0.80 22.23
N LYS A 197 18.27 0.10 21.26
CA LYS A 197 17.64 1.41 21.40
C LYS A 197 16.12 1.30 21.54
N TYR A 198 15.50 0.46 20.71
CA TYR A 198 14.04 0.30 20.64
C TYR A 198 13.61 -1.15 20.88
N GLY A 199 12.42 -1.33 21.40
CA GLY A 199 11.81 -2.66 21.53
C GLY A 199 10.98 -3.03 20.31
N PHE A 200 9.89 -2.31 20.08
CA PHE A 200 8.96 -2.52 19.00
C PHE A 200 8.78 -1.24 18.19
N VAL A 201 8.82 -1.34 16.88
CA VAL A 201 8.58 -0.23 15.96
C VAL A 201 7.50 -0.61 14.94
N PHE A 202 6.66 0.35 14.58
CA PHE A 202 5.48 0.16 13.73
C PHE A 202 5.04 1.48 13.11
N GLN A 203 3.96 1.48 12.29
CA GLN A 203 3.44 2.65 11.59
C GLN A 203 2.36 3.34 12.43
N GLY A 204 2.72 4.35 13.22
CA GLY A 204 1.77 5.10 14.04
C GLY A 204 1.46 6.51 13.54
N ALA A 205 1.96 6.93 12.37
CA ALA A 205 1.64 8.22 11.78
C ALA A 205 0.15 8.33 11.40
N PRO A 206 -0.43 9.55 11.33
CA PRO A 206 -1.84 9.74 10.97
C PRO A 206 -2.06 9.61 9.45
N TYR A 207 -2.07 8.38 8.93
CA TYR A 207 -2.29 8.02 7.54
C TYR A 207 -2.81 6.56 7.45
N GLU A 208 -3.06 6.04 6.25
CA GLU A 208 -3.64 4.71 6.03
C GLU A 208 -2.85 3.57 6.68
N GLY A 209 -1.51 3.61 6.72
CA GLY A 209 -0.70 2.61 7.44
C GLY A 209 -0.97 2.62 8.94
N GLY A 210 -1.11 3.80 9.56
CA GLY A 210 -1.51 3.90 10.97
C GLY A 210 -2.93 3.38 11.22
N VAL A 211 -3.84 3.49 10.25
CA VAL A 211 -5.17 2.84 10.32
C VAL A 211 -5.01 1.33 10.32
N CYS A 212 -4.16 0.77 9.45
CA CYS A 212 -3.90 -0.67 9.42
C CYS A 212 -3.40 -1.18 10.79
N ASP A 213 -2.39 -0.51 11.36
CA ASP A 213 -1.82 -0.91 12.65
C ASP A 213 -2.83 -0.78 13.80
N GLY A 214 -3.56 0.33 13.89
CA GLY A 214 -4.60 0.51 14.91
C GLY A 214 -5.72 -0.52 14.81
N MET A 215 -6.16 -0.88 13.59
CA MET A 215 -7.15 -1.95 13.40
C MET A 215 -6.59 -3.32 13.79
N GLU A 216 -5.31 -3.61 13.53
CA GLU A 216 -4.66 -4.85 13.98
C GLU A 216 -4.65 -4.96 15.50
N PHE A 217 -4.36 -3.87 16.22
CA PHE A 217 -4.49 -3.88 17.68
C PHE A 217 -5.93 -4.12 18.14
N ILE A 218 -6.93 -3.51 17.50
CA ILE A 218 -8.36 -3.74 17.81
C ILE A 218 -8.72 -5.19 17.57
N TRP A 219 -8.43 -5.75 16.39
CA TRP A 219 -8.81 -7.12 16.03
C TRP A 219 -8.12 -8.19 16.87
N THR A 220 -6.85 -7.97 17.23
CA THR A 220 -6.08 -8.89 18.08
C THR A 220 -6.52 -8.90 19.54
N HIS A 221 -7.48 -8.04 19.90
CA HIS A 221 -8.22 -8.05 21.16
C HIS A 221 -9.66 -8.51 21.01
N GLY A 222 -10.07 -8.98 19.82
CA GLY A 222 -11.45 -9.42 19.53
C GLY A 222 -12.43 -8.28 19.28
N GLY A 223 -11.94 -7.03 19.16
CA GLY A 223 -12.74 -5.86 18.82
C GLY A 223 -13.00 -5.73 17.31
N GLU A 224 -13.89 -4.82 16.95
CA GLU A 224 -14.24 -4.47 15.57
C GLU A 224 -14.43 -2.96 15.44
N VAL A 225 -14.16 -2.41 14.24
CA VAL A 225 -14.54 -1.04 13.91
C VAL A 225 -15.97 -0.98 13.40
N LEU A 226 -16.30 -1.82 12.43
CA LEU A 226 -17.67 -2.04 11.95
C LEU A 226 -18.05 -3.51 12.11
N ASP A 227 -19.33 -3.81 12.25
CA ASP A 227 -19.82 -5.18 12.26
C ASP A 227 -19.55 -5.84 10.88
N PRO A 228 -18.83 -6.96 10.81
CA PRO A 228 -18.48 -7.59 9.54
C PRO A 228 -19.69 -8.12 8.76
N ASN A 229 -20.84 -8.33 9.42
CA ASN A 229 -22.08 -8.76 8.78
C ASN A 229 -23.04 -7.61 8.48
N ASP A 230 -22.83 -6.45 9.10
CA ASP A 230 -23.63 -5.24 8.90
C ASP A 230 -22.71 -4.02 8.97
N PRO A 231 -22.12 -3.60 7.84
CA PRO A 231 -21.17 -2.47 7.81
C PRO A 231 -21.82 -1.11 8.12
N THR A 232 -23.11 -1.07 8.38
CA THR A 232 -23.79 0.13 8.88
C THR A 232 -23.73 0.26 10.40
N LYS A 233 -23.30 -0.77 11.10
CA LYS A 233 -23.20 -0.80 12.55
C LYS A 233 -21.76 -0.58 13.02
N VAL A 234 -21.55 0.49 13.75
CA VAL A 234 -20.25 0.87 14.31
C VAL A 234 -20.05 0.19 15.66
N LEU A 235 -18.90 -0.50 15.84
CA LEU A 235 -18.53 -1.27 17.03
C LEU A 235 -17.23 -0.78 17.70
N VAL A 236 -16.61 0.27 17.20
CA VAL A 236 -15.30 0.77 17.65
C VAL A 236 -15.27 1.18 19.13
N ASP A 237 -16.41 1.43 19.75
CA ASP A 237 -16.53 1.77 21.19
C ASP A 237 -16.77 0.54 22.10
N SER A 238 -16.61 -0.68 21.56
CA SER A 238 -16.66 -1.90 22.38
C SER A 238 -15.49 -1.97 23.37
N PRO A 239 -15.66 -2.66 24.51
CA PRO A 239 -14.55 -2.85 25.46
C PRO A 239 -13.31 -3.47 24.84
N GLU A 240 -13.48 -4.40 23.91
CA GLU A 240 -12.40 -5.08 23.18
C GLU A 240 -11.66 -4.13 22.24
N ALA A 241 -12.37 -3.27 21.51
CA ALA A 241 -11.76 -2.28 20.63
C ALA A 241 -10.97 -1.23 21.45
N ILE A 242 -11.54 -0.76 22.55
CA ILE A 242 -10.86 0.15 23.48
C ILE A 242 -9.60 -0.51 24.08
N ALA A 243 -9.66 -1.79 24.43
CA ALA A 243 -8.51 -2.54 24.96
C ALA A 243 -7.39 -2.64 23.91
N GLY A 244 -7.72 -2.81 22.61
CA GLY A 244 -6.76 -2.77 21.52
C GLY A 244 -6.02 -1.45 21.43
N LEU A 245 -6.75 -0.33 21.40
CA LEU A 245 -6.16 1.03 21.37
C LEU A 245 -5.34 1.32 22.64
N ALA A 246 -5.79 0.82 23.81
CA ALA A 246 -5.04 0.95 25.06
C ALA A 246 -3.72 0.16 25.01
N THR A 247 -3.71 -1.02 24.39
CA THR A 247 -2.50 -1.81 24.20
C THR A 247 -1.53 -1.11 23.25
N GLU A 248 -2.00 -0.56 22.13
CA GLU A 248 -1.20 0.24 21.21
C GLU A 248 -0.52 1.42 21.93
N ARG A 249 -1.29 2.22 22.67
CA ARG A 249 -0.77 3.33 23.48
C ARG A 249 0.25 2.86 24.54
N SER A 250 0.02 1.68 25.15
CA SER A 250 0.90 1.14 26.17
C SER A 250 2.31 0.85 25.64
N MET A 251 2.48 0.63 24.35
CA MET A 251 3.80 0.46 23.75
C MET A 251 4.69 1.68 23.99
N ILE A 252 4.12 2.89 23.95
CA ILE A 252 4.85 4.13 24.27
C ILE A 252 4.96 4.34 25.78
N THR A 253 3.85 4.27 26.51
CA THR A 253 3.84 4.61 27.96
C THR A 253 4.69 3.65 28.79
N GLU A 254 4.83 2.39 28.38
CA GLU A 254 5.69 1.38 28.98
C GLU A 254 7.13 1.38 28.38
N ARG A 255 7.44 2.30 27.47
CA ARG A 255 8.74 2.44 26.81
C ARG A 255 9.18 1.19 26.02
N ILE A 256 8.24 0.46 25.49
CA ILE A 256 8.47 -0.62 24.53
C ILE A 256 8.82 -0.04 23.16
N SER A 257 8.06 0.97 22.74
CA SER A 257 8.28 1.74 21.50
C SER A 257 8.78 3.15 21.82
N PRO A 258 9.54 3.79 20.91
CA PRO A 258 9.86 5.21 21.03
C PRO A 258 8.61 6.06 20.72
N GLU A 259 8.54 7.27 21.29
CA GLU A 259 7.49 8.25 20.93
C GLU A 259 7.46 8.54 19.41
N ALA A 260 8.61 8.44 18.75
CA ALA A 260 8.74 8.68 17.32
C ALA A 260 7.87 7.77 16.44
N VAL A 261 7.37 6.62 16.95
CA VAL A 261 6.43 5.78 16.17
C VAL A 261 5.16 6.54 15.78
N THR A 262 4.78 7.59 16.52
CA THR A 262 3.62 8.45 16.21
C THR A 262 3.75 9.20 14.88
N VAL A 263 4.95 9.24 14.30
CA VAL A 263 5.23 9.86 12.99
C VAL A 263 5.92 8.90 12.01
N TYR A 264 6.12 7.63 12.41
CA TYR A 264 6.69 6.62 11.52
C TYR A 264 5.67 6.12 10.51
N LYS A 265 6.12 5.99 9.27
CA LYS A 265 5.51 5.23 8.20
C LYS A 265 6.34 3.95 7.97
N GLU A 266 6.09 3.27 6.85
CA GLU A 266 6.76 2.01 6.51
C GLU A 266 8.29 2.15 6.50
N ASP A 267 8.81 3.18 5.84
CA ASP A 267 10.26 3.37 5.63
C ASP A 267 10.99 3.68 6.95
N GLU A 268 10.43 4.54 7.82
CA GLU A 268 11.06 4.88 9.10
C GLU A 268 11.06 3.69 10.05
N SER A 269 9.95 2.94 10.12
CA SER A 269 9.86 1.75 10.98
C SER A 269 10.76 0.62 10.47
N ALA A 270 10.77 0.35 9.16
CA ALA A 270 11.67 -0.62 8.54
C ALA A 270 13.14 -0.21 8.75
N GLY A 271 13.49 1.05 8.51
CA GLY A 271 14.84 1.56 8.70
C GLY A 271 15.34 1.39 10.14
N ALA A 272 14.50 1.66 11.14
CA ALA A 272 14.86 1.46 12.55
C ALA A 272 15.19 -0.01 12.88
N PHE A 273 14.45 -0.96 12.30
CA PHE A 273 14.71 -2.38 12.50
C PHE A 273 15.91 -2.88 11.67
N LEU A 274 15.96 -2.54 10.39
CA LEU A 274 16.99 -3.01 9.45
C LEU A 274 18.39 -2.47 9.79
N ASN A 275 18.48 -1.30 10.44
CA ASN A 275 19.71 -0.76 10.99
C ASN A 275 20.12 -1.43 12.34
N GLY A 276 19.35 -2.40 12.83
CA GLY A 276 19.67 -3.14 14.05
C GLY A 276 19.26 -2.43 15.34
N ASP A 277 18.51 -1.35 15.28
CA ASP A 277 18.13 -0.53 16.45
C ASP A 277 16.93 -1.10 17.23
N ALA A 278 16.11 -1.97 16.64
CA ALA A 278 14.88 -2.50 17.24
C ALA A 278 14.88 -4.03 17.38
N VAL A 279 14.17 -4.55 18.41
CA VAL A 279 13.97 -6.00 18.63
C VAL A 279 12.89 -6.55 17.71
N PHE A 280 11.78 -5.80 17.58
CA PHE A 280 10.59 -6.17 16.81
C PHE A 280 10.18 -5.05 15.88
N LEU A 281 9.56 -5.43 14.73
CA LEU A 281 8.98 -4.53 13.76
C LEU A 281 7.64 -5.11 13.27
N ARG A 282 6.58 -4.31 13.25
CA ARG A 282 5.43 -4.60 12.40
C ARG A 282 5.68 -3.98 11.03
N ASN A 283 5.58 -4.77 9.98
CA ASN A 283 5.63 -4.25 8.60
C ASN A 283 5.09 -5.30 7.60
N TRP A 284 5.12 -4.94 6.31
CA TRP A 284 4.67 -5.75 5.21
C TRP A 284 5.75 -6.74 4.72
N PRO A 285 5.39 -7.81 3.96
CA PRO A 285 6.33 -8.85 3.51
C PRO A 285 7.56 -8.35 2.75
N TYR A 286 7.45 -7.27 1.96
CA TYR A 286 8.53 -6.72 1.14
C TYR A 286 9.78 -6.35 1.95
N VAL A 287 9.64 -6.04 3.23
CA VAL A 287 10.77 -5.70 4.10
C VAL A 287 11.79 -6.85 4.18
N TYR A 288 11.34 -8.10 4.03
CA TYR A 288 12.26 -9.26 4.03
C TYR A 288 13.31 -9.16 2.91
N ALA A 289 12.93 -8.65 1.73
CA ALA A 289 13.87 -8.47 0.62
C ALA A 289 14.92 -7.38 0.86
N LEU A 290 14.69 -6.48 1.82
CA LEU A 290 15.63 -5.41 2.16
C LEU A 290 16.72 -5.87 3.16
N VAL A 291 16.52 -7.00 3.85
CA VAL A 291 17.45 -7.51 4.85
C VAL A 291 18.78 -7.87 4.21
N GLY A 292 19.88 -7.26 4.65
CA GLY A 292 21.23 -7.54 4.17
C GLY A 292 21.58 -6.96 2.80
N THR A 293 20.75 -6.04 2.29
CA THR A 293 21.07 -5.29 1.07
C THR A 293 22.17 -4.25 1.31
N SER A 294 22.67 -3.64 0.24
CA SER A 294 23.67 -2.55 0.35
C SER A 294 23.17 -1.35 1.14
N ASP A 295 21.86 -1.11 1.13
CA ASP A 295 21.24 0.01 1.85
C ASP A 295 21.02 -0.31 3.34
N TYR A 296 20.89 -1.62 3.68
CA TYR A 296 20.71 -2.12 5.04
C TYR A 296 21.66 -3.30 5.35
N PRO A 297 22.99 -3.05 5.45
CA PRO A 297 23.99 -4.10 5.62
C PRO A 297 24.11 -4.65 7.05
N GLU A 298 23.42 -4.04 8.03
CA GLU A 298 23.63 -4.34 9.45
C GLU A 298 23.03 -5.69 9.88
N LEU A 299 21.96 -6.13 9.24
CA LEU A 299 21.32 -7.40 9.52
C LEU A 299 21.53 -8.41 8.39
N LYS A 300 21.62 -9.68 8.76
CA LYS A 300 21.64 -10.80 7.81
C LYS A 300 20.32 -11.58 7.89
N PRO A 301 19.88 -12.22 6.78
CA PRO A 301 18.63 -12.98 6.77
C PRO A 301 18.50 -14.02 7.88
N GLU A 302 19.60 -14.69 8.26
CA GLU A 302 19.60 -15.68 9.34
C GLU A 302 19.34 -15.10 10.74
N GLN A 303 19.53 -13.80 10.94
CA GLN A 303 19.27 -13.10 12.20
C GLN A 303 17.82 -12.65 12.35
N VAL A 304 17.08 -12.62 11.25
CA VAL A 304 15.70 -12.12 11.20
C VAL A 304 14.73 -13.30 11.18
N GLY A 305 13.76 -13.26 12.06
CA GLY A 305 12.58 -14.12 12.02
C GLY A 305 11.35 -13.32 11.63
N VAL A 306 10.35 -14.01 11.11
CA VAL A 306 9.04 -13.45 10.76
C VAL A 306 7.96 -14.33 11.37
N SER A 307 6.87 -13.74 11.83
CA SER A 307 5.71 -14.45 12.36
C SER A 307 4.43 -13.66 12.11
N GLU A 308 3.30 -14.27 12.38
CA GLU A 308 2.03 -13.58 12.57
C GLU A 308 2.13 -12.60 13.74
N LEU A 309 1.18 -11.66 13.79
CA LEU A 309 1.10 -10.69 14.89
C LEU A 309 0.73 -11.39 16.20
N PRO A 310 1.16 -10.88 17.35
CA PRO A 310 0.66 -11.31 18.64
C PRO A 310 -0.83 -10.95 18.81
N SER A 311 -1.51 -11.63 19.74
CA SER A 311 -2.88 -11.31 20.13
C SER A 311 -3.01 -11.18 21.66
N ALA A 312 -4.19 -10.87 22.14
CA ALA A 312 -4.45 -10.81 23.57
C ALA A 312 -4.55 -12.22 24.21
N ASP A 313 -4.99 -13.22 23.46
CA ASP A 313 -5.26 -14.60 23.92
C ASP A 313 -4.22 -15.63 23.48
N GLY A 314 -3.27 -15.24 22.63
CA GLY A 314 -2.19 -16.10 22.13
C GLY A 314 -2.55 -16.93 20.90
N GLU A 315 -3.75 -16.79 20.35
CA GLU A 315 -4.08 -17.29 19.02
C GLU A 315 -3.41 -16.42 17.95
N PRO A 316 -3.24 -16.91 16.70
CA PRO A 316 -2.66 -16.11 15.63
C PRO A 316 -3.37 -14.76 15.46
N GLY A 317 -2.61 -13.67 15.52
CA GLY A 317 -3.15 -12.33 15.41
C GLY A 317 -3.59 -11.99 14.00
N ASN A 318 -4.65 -11.21 13.87
CA ASN A 318 -5.18 -10.79 12.58
C ASN A 318 -4.36 -9.67 11.98
N GLY A 319 -3.75 -9.92 10.82
CA GLY A 319 -3.14 -8.88 9.99
C GLY A 319 -4.15 -8.19 9.07
N THR A 320 -3.87 -6.97 8.67
CA THR A 320 -4.65 -6.24 7.67
C THR A 320 -4.35 -6.78 6.28
N VAL A 321 -5.38 -7.03 5.45
CA VAL A 321 -5.22 -7.31 4.01
C VAL A 321 -4.72 -6.07 3.30
N GLY A 322 -3.63 -6.22 2.55
CA GLY A 322 -2.98 -5.18 1.76
C GLY A 322 -3.00 -5.46 0.25
N ASP A 323 -4.11 -5.97 -0.30
CA ASP A 323 -4.20 -6.25 -1.74
C ASP A 323 -3.97 -4.99 -2.59
N GLN A 324 -3.14 -5.14 -3.61
CA GLN A 324 -2.79 -4.08 -4.55
C GLN A 324 -3.20 -4.50 -5.98
N PRO A 325 -4.43 -4.19 -6.38
CA PRO A 325 -4.93 -4.51 -7.71
C PRO A 325 -4.47 -3.51 -8.78
N LEU A 326 -4.51 -3.96 -10.04
CA LEU A 326 -4.33 -3.12 -11.22
C LEU A 326 -5.69 -2.82 -11.83
N TYR A 327 -6.00 -1.55 -12.00
CA TYR A 327 -7.22 -1.08 -12.66
C TYR A 327 -6.94 -0.52 -14.04
N ILE A 328 -7.92 -0.61 -14.94
CA ILE A 328 -7.96 0.16 -16.19
C ILE A 328 -8.79 1.43 -15.93
N SER A 329 -8.18 2.60 -16.15
CA SER A 329 -8.90 3.87 -16.12
C SER A 329 -10.07 3.86 -17.12
N SER A 330 -11.22 4.44 -16.74
CA SER A 330 -12.32 4.63 -17.68
C SER A 330 -11.98 5.60 -18.83
N THR A 331 -10.87 6.35 -18.70
CA THR A 331 -10.36 7.30 -19.71
C THR A 331 -9.19 6.72 -20.51
N ALA A 332 -8.84 5.43 -20.32
CA ALA A 332 -7.73 4.79 -21.03
C ALA A 332 -7.92 4.89 -22.55
N LYS A 333 -6.90 5.40 -23.26
CA LYS A 333 -6.94 5.68 -24.70
C LYS A 333 -7.00 4.39 -25.55
N ASP A 334 -6.31 3.34 -25.10
CA ASP A 334 -6.30 2.00 -25.72
C ASP A 334 -6.49 0.93 -24.64
N PRO A 335 -7.74 0.59 -24.27
CA PRO A 335 -8.01 -0.42 -23.25
C PRO A 335 -7.47 -1.82 -23.58
N ASP A 336 -7.26 -2.14 -24.87
CA ASP A 336 -6.72 -3.44 -25.26
C ASP A 336 -5.20 -3.50 -25.08
N ALA A 337 -4.48 -2.43 -25.39
CA ALA A 337 -3.07 -2.32 -25.08
C ALA A 337 -2.84 -2.31 -23.55
N THR A 338 -3.66 -1.55 -22.83
CA THR A 338 -3.66 -1.48 -21.37
C THR A 338 -3.87 -2.85 -20.74
N TRP A 339 -4.87 -3.60 -21.21
CA TRP A 339 -5.14 -4.96 -20.74
C TRP A 339 -3.97 -5.93 -21.00
N LYS A 340 -3.29 -5.83 -22.15
CA LYS A 340 -2.10 -6.65 -22.43
C LYS A 340 -0.96 -6.40 -21.45
N PHE A 341 -0.77 -5.15 -21.03
CA PHE A 341 0.24 -4.83 -20.01
C PHE A 341 -0.16 -5.41 -18.65
N ILE A 342 -1.42 -5.27 -18.24
CA ILE A 342 -1.93 -5.87 -16.99
C ILE A 342 -1.77 -7.40 -17.03
N GLN A 343 -2.15 -8.05 -18.12
CA GLN A 343 -1.96 -9.51 -18.28
C GLN A 343 -0.49 -9.92 -18.18
N PHE A 344 0.43 -9.12 -18.72
CA PHE A 344 1.87 -9.37 -18.57
C PHE A 344 2.30 -9.26 -17.11
N LEU A 345 1.95 -8.17 -16.41
CA LEU A 345 2.34 -7.96 -15.01
C LEU A 345 1.80 -9.06 -14.07
N THR A 346 0.61 -9.58 -14.36
CA THR A 346 -0.08 -10.57 -13.52
C THR A 346 0.14 -12.01 -13.97
N ALA A 347 0.98 -12.24 -14.99
CA ALA A 347 1.33 -13.59 -15.42
C ALA A 347 2.22 -14.31 -14.37
N PRO A 348 2.18 -15.66 -14.33
CA PRO A 348 2.91 -16.42 -13.31
C PRO A 348 4.40 -16.09 -13.20
N GLU A 349 5.07 -15.94 -14.35
CA GLU A 349 6.50 -15.61 -14.41
C GLU A 349 6.80 -14.24 -13.77
N GLN A 350 6.00 -13.21 -14.06
CA GLN A 350 6.18 -11.87 -13.54
C GLN A 350 5.87 -11.77 -12.06
N GLN A 351 4.82 -12.44 -11.58
CA GLN A 351 4.53 -12.52 -10.15
C GLN A 351 5.63 -13.31 -9.41
N LYS A 352 6.19 -14.36 -10.01
CA LYS A 352 7.33 -15.09 -9.45
C LYS A 352 8.57 -14.20 -9.31
N ILE A 353 8.90 -13.39 -10.32
CA ILE A 353 10.01 -12.43 -10.24
C ILE A 353 9.80 -11.49 -9.05
N ARG A 354 8.59 -10.92 -8.89
CA ARG A 354 8.28 -10.04 -7.77
C ARG A 354 8.38 -10.74 -6.41
N ALA A 355 7.93 -11.98 -6.32
CA ALA A 355 8.05 -12.76 -5.09
C ALA A 355 9.51 -13.04 -4.73
N VAL A 356 10.32 -13.50 -5.70
CA VAL A 356 11.72 -13.90 -5.44
C VAL A 356 12.63 -12.70 -5.17
N GLU A 357 12.45 -11.60 -5.90
CA GLU A 357 13.36 -10.44 -5.84
C GLU A 357 12.87 -9.33 -4.89
N GLY A 358 11.55 -9.23 -4.66
CA GLY A 358 10.95 -8.17 -3.86
C GLY A 358 10.16 -8.66 -2.64
N ALA A 359 10.08 -9.98 -2.42
CA ALA A 359 9.27 -10.61 -1.37
C ALA A 359 7.78 -10.18 -1.39
N TYR A 360 7.26 -9.72 -2.53
CA TYR A 360 5.83 -9.46 -2.72
C TYR A 360 5.06 -10.77 -2.78
N LEU A 361 3.96 -10.87 -2.01
CA LEU A 361 3.15 -12.07 -2.02
C LEU A 361 2.38 -12.20 -3.34
N PRO A 362 2.52 -13.32 -4.06
CA PRO A 362 1.78 -13.51 -5.30
C PRO A 362 0.29 -13.68 -5.02
N THR A 363 -0.54 -13.20 -5.94
CA THR A 363 -1.99 -13.44 -5.90
C THR A 363 -2.39 -14.73 -6.61
N ARG A 364 -1.48 -15.37 -7.37
CA ARG A 364 -1.72 -16.67 -8.00
C ARG A 364 -1.47 -17.80 -7.04
N THR A 365 -2.51 -18.61 -6.78
CA THR A 365 -2.49 -19.71 -5.80
C THR A 365 -1.36 -20.72 -6.06
N ALA A 366 -1.10 -21.05 -7.35
CA ALA A 366 -0.08 -22.03 -7.70
C ALA A 366 1.35 -21.64 -7.32
N LEU A 367 1.64 -20.34 -7.17
CA LEU A 367 2.98 -19.85 -6.85
C LEU A 367 3.38 -20.12 -5.39
N TYR A 368 2.44 -20.33 -4.49
CA TYR A 368 2.75 -20.71 -3.11
C TYR A 368 3.35 -22.12 -2.99
N SER A 369 3.18 -22.96 -4.02
CA SER A 369 3.83 -24.29 -4.11
C SER A 369 5.07 -24.28 -4.99
N ASP A 370 5.54 -23.13 -5.46
CA ASP A 370 6.76 -23.03 -6.30
C ASP A 370 8.00 -23.28 -5.45
N PRO A 371 8.84 -24.30 -5.79
CA PRO A 371 9.99 -24.67 -4.96
C PRO A 371 11.03 -23.56 -4.80
N GLU A 372 11.22 -22.72 -5.83
CA GLU A 372 12.19 -21.63 -5.76
C GLU A 372 11.72 -20.53 -4.81
N ILE A 373 10.41 -20.19 -4.83
CA ILE A 373 9.83 -19.22 -3.89
C ILE A 373 9.96 -19.75 -2.46
N GLN A 374 9.60 -21.02 -2.22
CA GLN A 374 9.67 -21.63 -0.89
C GLN A 374 11.10 -21.67 -0.34
N GLU A 375 12.10 -21.93 -1.20
CA GLU A 375 13.50 -21.98 -0.79
C GLU A 375 14.10 -20.59 -0.54
N LYS A 376 13.83 -19.62 -1.45
CA LYS A 376 14.49 -18.31 -1.42
C LYS A 376 13.81 -17.26 -0.57
N VAL A 377 12.48 -17.39 -0.37
CA VAL A 377 11.66 -16.36 0.27
C VAL A 377 10.79 -16.96 1.37
N PRO A 378 11.37 -17.30 2.52
CA PRO A 378 10.65 -18.01 3.60
C PRO A 378 9.47 -17.22 4.18
N VAL A 379 9.38 -15.92 3.94
CA VAL A 379 8.21 -15.11 4.30
C VAL A 379 6.97 -15.48 3.49
N VAL A 380 7.10 -16.02 2.27
CA VAL A 380 5.94 -16.36 1.42
C VAL A 380 5.14 -17.53 1.96
N PRO A 381 5.72 -18.72 2.29
CA PRO A 381 4.96 -19.81 2.91
C PRO A 381 4.38 -19.42 4.28
N LEU A 382 5.09 -18.64 5.10
CA LEU A 382 4.56 -18.12 6.35
C LEU A 382 3.35 -17.21 6.11
N ALA A 383 3.47 -16.28 5.18
CA ALA A 383 2.38 -15.37 4.86
C ALA A 383 1.15 -16.09 4.27
N GLN A 384 1.34 -17.26 3.63
CA GLN A 384 0.21 -18.08 3.19
C GLN A 384 -0.65 -18.54 4.37
N GLU A 385 -0.04 -18.86 5.51
CA GLU A 385 -0.77 -19.19 6.75
C GLU A 385 -1.39 -17.91 7.32
N ALA A 386 -0.62 -16.83 7.43
CA ALA A 386 -1.10 -15.56 7.95
C ALA A 386 -2.29 -14.98 7.15
N LEU A 387 -2.31 -15.16 5.83
CA LEU A 387 -3.43 -14.75 4.97
C LEU A 387 -4.77 -15.44 5.31
N GLN A 388 -4.75 -16.58 6.03
CA GLN A 388 -5.99 -17.23 6.52
C GLN A 388 -6.60 -16.49 7.71
N HIS A 389 -5.81 -15.68 8.40
CA HIS A 389 -6.22 -14.91 9.58
C HIS A 389 -6.30 -13.39 9.28
N THR A 390 -6.10 -12.98 8.03
CA THR A 390 -6.20 -11.57 7.66
C THR A 390 -7.63 -11.07 7.67
N ARG A 391 -7.77 -9.77 7.90
CA ARG A 391 -9.07 -9.09 7.85
C ARG A 391 -9.04 -7.93 6.86
N PRO A 392 -10.10 -7.75 6.07
CA PRO A 392 -10.24 -6.60 5.21
C PRO A 392 -10.60 -5.36 6.05
N ARG A 393 -10.07 -4.22 5.65
CA ARG A 393 -10.57 -2.94 6.09
C ARG A 393 -12.02 -2.75 5.59
N PRO A 394 -12.84 -1.86 6.21
CA PRO A 394 -14.22 -1.65 5.80
C PRO A 394 -14.38 -1.38 4.30
N VAL A 395 -15.25 -2.13 3.63
CA VAL A 395 -15.58 -1.90 2.21
C VAL A 395 -16.71 -0.89 2.12
N SER A 396 -16.38 0.35 1.78
CA SER A 396 -17.36 1.44 1.71
C SER A 396 -17.00 2.43 0.59
N PRO A 397 -17.97 2.98 -0.16
CA PRO A 397 -17.71 4.09 -1.07
C PRO A 397 -17.28 5.38 -0.35
N TYR A 398 -17.42 5.45 0.96
CA TYR A 398 -17.01 6.58 1.82
C TYR A 398 -15.76 6.26 2.63
N TYR A 399 -15.05 5.18 2.31
CA TYR A 399 -13.91 4.72 3.10
C TYR A 399 -12.83 5.79 3.27
N SER A 400 -12.57 6.62 2.27
CA SER A 400 -11.57 7.69 2.36
C SER A 400 -11.82 8.66 3.52
N ASP A 401 -13.08 9.04 3.74
CA ASP A 401 -13.45 9.93 4.86
C ASP A 401 -13.35 9.19 6.21
N MET A 402 -13.78 7.91 6.22
CA MET A 402 -13.64 7.04 7.40
C MET A 402 -12.17 6.83 7.78
N SER A 403 -11.30 6.59 6.78
CA SER A 403 -9.87 6.37 6.99
C SER A 403 -9.17 7.59 7.56
N LEU A 404 -9.48 8.79 7.06
CA LEU A 404 -8.92 10.04 7.59
C LEU A 404 -9.26 10.21 9.07
N GLU A 405 -10.51 9.99 9.44
CA GLU A 405 -10.94 10.09 10.84
C GLU A 405 -10.30 9.01 11.72
N MET A 406 -10.25 7.75 11.26
CA MET A 406 -9.56 6.68 11.97
C MET A 406 -8.08 7.02 12.18
N ALA A 407 -7.39 7.50 11.15
CA ALA A 407 -5.98 7.88 11.22
C ALA A 407 -5.74 8.98 12.27
N GLU A 408 -6.60 9.98 12.31
CA GLU A 408 -6.51 11.09 13.25
C GLU A 408 -6.75 10.62 14.69
N GLN A 409 -7.82 9.86 14.94
CA GLN A 409 -8.18 9.44 16.29
C GLN A 409 -7.23 8.37 16.83
N PHE A 410 -6.78 7.41 16.03
CA PHE A 410 -5.80 6.42 16.44
C PHE A 410 -4.46 7.08 16.80
N ASN A 411 -3.97 7.99 15.95
CA ASN A 411 -2.74 8.72 16.25
C ASN A 411 -2.87 9.62 17.50
N ALA A 412 -3.99 10.32 17.68
CA ALA A 412 -4.22 11.15 18.87
C ALA A 412 -4.28 10.30 20.17
N SER A 413 -4.87 9.09 20.09
CA SER A 413 -4.85 8.12 21.19
C SER A 413 -3.43 7.63 21.47
N LEU A 414 -2.68 7.22 20.43
CA LEU A 414 -1.32 6.73 20.51
C LEU A 414 -0.38 7.78 21.10
N SER A 415 -0.47 9.03 20.63
CA SER A 415 0.33 10.18 21.11
C SER A 415 -0.02 10.59 22.54
N GLY A 416 -1.22 10.29 22.99
CA GLY A 416 -1.70 10.64 24.32
C GLY A 416 -2.39 12.00 24.41
N ASP A 417 -2.77 12.56 23.28
CA ASP A 417 -3.55 13.79 23.23
C ASP A 417 -4.97 13.56 23.75
N ILE A 418 -5.53 12.36 23.50
CA ILE A 418 -6.81 11.91 24.03
C ILE A 418 -6.67 10.48 24.60
N SER A 419 -7.68 10.05 25.38
CA SER A 419 -7.69 8.66 25.87
C SER A 419 -8.23 7.69 24.80
N PRO A 420 -7.90 6.37 24.87
CA PRO A 420 -8.47 5.35 24.00
C PRO A 420 -10.01 5.34 23.96
N GLU A 421 -10.66 5.57 25.12
CA GLU A 421 -12.11 5.65 25.24
C GLU A 421 -12.67 6.91 24.53
N GLU A 422 -11.94 8.02 24.61
CA GLU A 422 -12.33 9.25 23.91
C GLU A 422 -12.18 9.11 22.41
N ALA A 423 -11.08 8.53 21.94
CA ALA A 423 -10.87 8.21 20.53
C ALA A 423 -11.99 7.31 19.99
N ALA A 424 -12.30 6.21 20.68
CA ALA A 424 -13.34 5.27 20.29
C ALA A 424 -14.73 5.91 20.22
N ARG A 425 -15.08 6.76 21.20
CA ARG A 425 -16.35 7.49 21.23
C ARG A 425 -16.45 8.49 20.06
N THR A 426 -15.41 9.27 19.83
CA THR A 426 -15.38 10.26 18.73
C THR A 426 -15.49 9.55 17.39
N LEU A 427 -14.74 8.46 17.19
CA LEU A 427 -14.84 7.65 15.97
C LEU A 427 -16.23 7.11 15.75
N LYS A 428 -16.89 6.58 16.77
CA LYS A 428 -18.27 6.09 16.64
C LYS A 428 -19.19 7.16 16.08
N GLU A 429 -19.20 8.35 16.69
CA GLU A 429 -20.03 9.47 16.27
C GLU A 429 -19.77 9.87 14.81
N GLN A 430 -18.51 9.94 14.39
CA GLN A 430 -18.12 10.34 13.05
C GLN A 430 -18.45 9.25 12.01
N LEU A 431 -18.13 7.99 12.30
CA LEU A 431 -18.42 6.89 11.38
C LEU A 431 -19.93 6.69 11.18
N GLU A 432 -20.74 6.78 12.25
CA GLU A 432 -22.21 6.75 12.15
C GLU A 432 -22.75 7.90 11.29
N ARG A 433 -22.14 9.09 11.36
CA ARG A 433 -22.47 10.23 10.51
C ARG A 433 -22.19 9.94 9.04
N PHE A 434 -20.97 9.48 8.69
CA PHE A 434 -20.59 9.15 7.31
C PHE A 434 -21.51 8.09 6.70
N ILE A 435 -21.83 7.04 7.46
CA ILE A 435 -22.74 5.98 7.03
C ILE A 435 -24.13 6.56 6.74
N LYS A 436 -24.66 7.41 7.63
CA LYS A 436 -25.99 8.03 7.47
C LYS A 436 -26.05 8.99 6.27
N GLU A 437 -25.03 9.82 6.08
CA GLU A 437 -24.94 10.75 4.95
C GLU A 437 -24.88 9.98 3.64
N GLY A 438 -24.12 8.88 3.60
CA GLY A 438 -23.99 8.04 2.44
C GLY A 438 -25.25 7.26 2.05
N GLN A 439 -26.15 6.99 2.98
CA GLN A 439 -27.44 6.35 2.69
C GLN A 439 -28.48 7.34 2.09
N GLN A 440 -28.20 8.63 2.12
CA GLN A 440 -29.12 9.67 1.63
C GLN A 440 -28.78 10.13 0.20
N THR A 441 -27.63 9.75 -0.33
CA THR A 441 -27.18 10.05 -1.70
C THR A 441 -27.39 8.85 -2.62
#